data_322875bd896b4c5f495f4600cd121688
#
_entry.id   322875bd896b4c5f495f4600cd121688
#
_cell.length_a   1.000
_cell.length_b   1.000
_cell.length_c   1.000
_cell.angle_alpha   90.00
_cell.angle_beta   90.00
_cell.angle_gamma   90.00
#
_symmetry.space_group_name_H-M   'P 1'
#
loop_
_entity.id
_entity.type
_entity.pdbx_description
1 polymer ?
#
loop_
_entity_poly.entity_id
_entity_poly.type
_entity_poly.pdbx_seq_one_letter_code
_entity_poly.pdbx_strand_id
1 'polypeptide(L)'
;MRHEAIYEQLRKIAPTVFAETLRGDWQENFMLYAKAVNQEEKGNEVLGAYNDRIETMKAELGDQTKKKISMVRFMAGDVRIYHKDSFSGVILNQLGFARADGQDVDDFAERGVTKERIPAMDGDVLFYFTYETGDNEATKLTNDWIEDPLFKNLNVSKSGNVSQVDDIIWNTAGGVLAANLMLDDIEAYFLTK
;
A
#
# COMPACT_ATOMS: atom_id res chain seq x y z
N MET A 1 -6.27 7.44 16.94
CA MET A 1 -7.02 7.84 15.73
C MET A 1 -6.51 9.20 15.21
N ARG A 2 -6.50 9.46 13.88
CA ARG A 2 -5.83 10.67 13.34
C ARG A 2 -6.45 12.00 13.78
N HIS A 3 -7.77 12.05 14.01
CA HIS A 3 -8.52 13.26 14.38
C HIS A 3 -9.23 13.16 15.73
N GLU A 4 -8.85 12.21 16.56
CA GLU A 4 -9.47 11.95 17.86
C GLU A 4 -9.44 13.19 18.77
N ALA A 5 -8.33 13.91 18.76
CA ALA A 5 -8.16 15.12 19.60
C ALA A 5 -9.15 16.25 19.30
N ILE A 6 -9.73 16.28 18.10
CA ILE A 6 -10.71 17.31 17.69
C ILE A 6 -12.15 16.79 17.58
N TYR A 7 -12.38 15.51 17.92
CA TYR A 7 -13.69 14.88 17.79
C TYR A 7 -14.81 15.64 18.52
N GLU A 8 -14.56 16.01 19.79
CA GLU A 8 -15.54 16.77 20.59
C GLU A 8 -15.84 18.17 20.01
N GLN A 9 -14.91 18.73 19.24
CA GLN A 9 -15.13 20.02 18.55
C GLN A 9 -16.00 19.79 17.30
N LEU A 10 -15.73 18.74 16.53
CA LEU A 10 -16.51 18.37 15.34
C LEU A 10 -17.95 18.05 15.68
N ARG A 11 -18.20 17.30 16.76
CA ARG A 11 -19.56 16.97 17.24
C ARG A 11 -20.43 18.20 17.58
N LYS A 12 -19.83 19.31 17.93
CA LYS A 12 -20.56 20.56 18.20
C LYS A 12 -21.05 21.23 16.92
N ILE A 13 -20.48 20.87 15.78
CA ILE A 13 -20.83 21.43 14.46
C ILE A 13 -21.88 20.57 13.79
N ALA A 14 -21.65 19.23 13.74
CA ALA A 14 -22.55 18.27 13.11
C ALA A 14 -22.37 16.85 13.70
N PRO A 15 -23.33 15.92 13.45
CA PRO A 15 -23.12 14.50 13.73
C PRO A 15 -21.83 14.02 13.09
N THR A 16 -20.95 13.40 13.87
CA THR A 16 -19.60 13.02 13.43
C THR A 16 -19.41 11.53 13.57
N VAL A 17 -19.00 10.87 12.50
CA VAL A 17 -18.69 9.44 12.44
C VAL A 17 -17.17 9.28 12.29
N PHE A 18 -16.60 8.36 13.05
CA PHE A 18 -15.17 8.03 13.04
C PHE A 18 -14.97 6.56 12.72
N ALA A 19 -14.00 6.27 11.86
CA ALA A 19 -13.45 4.93 11.72
C ALA A 19 -12.50 4.63 12.90
N GLU A 20 -12.58 3.43 13.45
CA GLU A 20 -11.73 3.01 14.58
C GLU A 20 -10.28 2.82 14.14
N THR A 21 -10.06 2.27 12.96
CA THR A 21 -8.74 2.02 12.37
C THR A 21 -8.61 2.71 11.01
N LEU A 22 -7.37 2.89 10.54
CA LEU A 22 -7.07 3.53 9.24
C LEU A 22 -6.09 2.70 8.40
N ARG A 23 -5.92 1.41 8.72
CA ARG A 23 -4.95 0.53 8.08
C ARG A 23 -5.59 -0.30 6.98
N GLY A 24 -5.54 -1.62 7.13
CA GLY A 24 -6.13 -2.57 6.19
C GLY A 24 -7.65 -2.51 6.06
N ASP A 25 -8.36 -1.98 7.06
CA ASP A 25 -9.84 -1.94 7.16
C ASP A 25 -10.49 -0.88 6.26
N TRP A 26 -9.89 -0.58 5.11
CA TRP A 26 -10.40 0.50 4.25
C TRP A 26 -11.78 0.20 3.65
N GLN A 27 -12.12 -1.08 3.41
CA GLN A 27 -13.45 -1.46 2.89
C GLN A 27 -14.54 -1.29 3.95
N GLU A 28 -14.27 -1.71 5.18
CA GLU A 28 -15.15 -1.51 6.33
C GLU A 28 -15.37 -0.03 6.60
N ASN A 29 -14.30 0.76 6.55
CA ASN A 29 -14.38 2.21 6.71
C ASN A 29 -15.18 2.87 5.58
N PHE A 30 -15.01 2.41 4.34
CA PHE A 30 -15.79 2.89 3.20
C PHE A 30 -17.28 2.64 3.41
N MET A 31 -17.68 1.44 3.86
CA MET A 31 -19.07 1.10 4.15
C MET A 31 -19.62 1.87 5.35
N LEU A 32 -18.82 2.08 6.40
CA LEU A 32 -19.20 2.94 7.52
C LEU A 32 -19.56 4.35 7.05
N TYR A 33 -18.74 4.94 6.16
CA TYR A 33 -19.01 6.27 5.61
C TYR A 33 -20.20 6.29 4.65
N ALA A 34 -20.36 5.26 3.80
CA ALA A 34 -21.52 5.12 2.93
C ALA A 34 -22.83 5.09 3.75
N LYS A 35 -22.83 4.34 4.85
CA LYS A 35 -23.97 4.29 5.79
C LYS A 35 -24.22 5.63 6.47
N ALA A 36 -23.16 6.31 6.90
CA ALA A 36 -23.29 7.62 7.57
C ALA A 36 -23.92 8.69 6.67
N VAL A 37 -23.78 8.59 5.36
CA VAL A 37 -24.38 9.51 4.38
C VAL A 37 -25.61 8.92 3.67
N ASN A 38 -26.17 7.81 4.20
CA ASN A 38 -27.36 7.12 3.66
C ASN A 38 -27.20 6.68 2.19
N GLN A 39 -26.02 6.17 1.85
CA GLN A 39 -25.64 5.65 0.53
C GLN A 39 -25.18 4.18 0.59
N GLU A 40 -25.75 3.38 1.48
CA GLU A 40 -25.33 2.01 1.74
C GLU A 40 -25.47 1.10 0.50
N GLU A 41 -26.58 1.23 -0.25
CA GLU A 41 -26.79 0.48 -1.49
C GLU A 41 -25.71 0.82 -2.53
N LYS A 42 -25.41 2.11 -2.71
CA LYS A 42 -24.34 2.56 -3.61
C LYS A 42 -22.98 2.11 -3.14
N GLY A 43 -22.72 2.12 -1.85
CA GLY A 43 -21.50 1.58 -1.25
C GLY A 43 -21.29 0.11 -1.59
N ASN A 44 -22.33 -0.71 -1.42
CA ASN A 44 -22.32 -2.13 -1.76
C ASN A 44 -22.07 -2.36 -3.26
N GLU A 45 -22.72 -1.58 -4.14
CA GLU A 45 -22.50 -1.65 -5.60
C GLU A 45 -21.04 -1.37 -5.95
N VAL A 46 -20.46 -0.31 -5.38
CA VAL A 46 -19.09 0.11 -5.66
C VAL A 46 -18.08 -0.94 -5.15
N LEU A 47 -18.25 -1.47 -3.94
CA LEU A 47 -17.37 -2.53 -3.43
C LEU A 47 -17.59 -3.85 -4.16
N GLY A 48 -18.82 -4.16 -4.58
CA GLY A 48 -19.09 -5.32 -5.42
C GLY A 48 -18.29 -5.27 -6.73
N ALA A 49 -18.34 -4.16 -7.44
CA ALA A 49 -17.59 -3.97 -8.68
C ALA A 49 -16.07 -4.07 -8.46
N TYR A 50 -15.55 -3.53 -7.35
CA TYR A 50 -14.15 -3.69 -6.98
C TYR A 50 -13.77 -5.15 -6.72
N ASN A 51 -14.58 -5.88 -5.96
CA ASN A 51 -14.33 -7.28 -5.64
C ASN A 51 -14.38 -8.17 -6.89
N ASP A 52 -15.33 -7.92 -7.79
CA ASP A 52 -15.41 -8.62 -9.09
C ASP A 52 -14.15 -8.38 -9.94
N ARG A 53 -13.61 -7.15 -9.90
CA ARG A 53 -12.34 -6.82 -10.55
C ARG A 53 -11.15 -7.55 -9.94
N ILE A 54 -11.08 -7.66 -8.61
CA ILE A 54 -10.05 -8.45 -7.90
C ILE A 54 -10.08 -9.91 -8.37
N GLU A 55 -11.24 -10.54 -8.40
CA GLU A 55 -11.35 -11.95 -8.81
C GLU A 55 -10.97 -12.15 -10.30
N THR A 56 -11.38 -11.23 -11.17
CA THR A 56 -11.00 -11.24 -12.59
C THR A 56 -9.49 -11.12 -12.75
N MET A 57 -8.89 -10.10 -12.15
CA MET A 57 -7.45 -9.84 -12.23
C MET A 57 -6.62 -10.97 -11.61
N LYS A 58 -7.07 -11.56 -10.50
CA LYS A 58 -6.42 -12.72 -9.88
C LYS A 58 -6.37 -13.92 -10.82
N ALA A 59 -7.45 -14.17 -11.58
CA ALA A 59 -7.48 -15.22 -12.59
C ALA A 59 -6.52 -14.94 -13.76
N GLU A 60 -6.45 -13.68 -14.20
CA GLU A 60 -5.56 -13.26 -15.30
C GLU A 60 -4.08 -13.30 -14.88
N LEU A 61 -3.77 -12.92 -13.65
CA LEU A 61 -2.40 -12.97 -13.09
C LEU A 61 -1.87 -14.40 -12.99
N GLY A 62 -2.72 -15.37 -12.70
CA GLY A 62 -2.33 -16.78 -12.66
C GLY A 62 -1.06 -17.02 -11.84
N ASP A 63 -0.03 -17.62 -12.46
CA ASP A 63 1.24 -17.94 -11.78
C ASP A 63 2.05 -16.71 -11.35
N GLN A 64 1.75 -15.50 -11.84
CA GLN A 64 2.43 -14.28 -11.38
C GLN A 64 2.18 -14.03 -9.89
N THR A 65 1.05 -14.48 -9.34
CA THR A 65 0.73 -14.34 -7.91
C THR A 65 1.69 -15.11 -6.98
N LYS A 66 2.43 -16.09 -7.51
CA LYS A 66 3.46 -16.83 -6.75
C LYS A 66 4.71 -15.98 -6.47
N LYS A 67 4.88 -14.86 -7.19
CA LYS A 67 6.01 -13.95 -6.98
C LYS A 67 5.94 -13.30 -5.61
N LYS A 68 7.08 -13.26 -4.94
CA LYS A 68 7.26 -12.60 -3.64
C LYS A 68 7.37 -11.09 -3.84
N ILE A 69 6.36 -10.35 -3.44
CA ILE A 69 6.32 -8.90 -3.54
C ILE A 69 6.89 -8.26 -2.27
N SER A 70 7.86 -7.39 -2.45
CA SER A 70 8.38 -6.50 -1.41
C SER A 70 7.82 -5.09 -1.57
N MET A 71 7.53 -4.41 -0.45
CA MET A 71 7.06 -3.02 -0.45
C MET A 71 7.86 -2.18 0.53
N VAL A 72 8.44 -1.09 0.03
CA VAL A 72 9.28 -0.17 0.80
C VAL A 72 8.82 1.26 0.63
N ARG A 73 8.74 2.01 1.73
CA ARG A 73 8.44 3.44 1.71
C ARG A 73 9.61 4.25 2.24
N PHE A 74 9.99 5.26 1.49
CA PHE A 74 10.98 6.25 1.87
C PHE A 74 10.30 7.56 2.26
N MET A 75 10.72 8.13 3.40
CA MET A 75 10.24 9.42 3.92
C MET A 75 11.42 10.20 4.49
N ALA A 76 11.30 11.49 4.66
CA ALA A 76 12.35 12.28 5.32
C ALA A 76 12.67 11.69 6.70
N GLY A 77 13.90 11.14 6.85
CA GLY A 77 14.39 10.56 8.11
C GLY A 77 13.78 9.20 8.53
N ASP A 78 12.95 8.56 7.71
CA ASP A 78 12.35 7.25 8.05
C ASP A 78 12.21 6.36 6.81
N VAL A 79 12.54 5.09 6.97
CA VAL A 79 12.30 4.05 5.97
C VAL A 79 11.43 2.96 6.59
N ARG A 80 10.47 2.46 5.81
CA ARG A 80 9.56 1.40 6.26
C ARG A 80 9.48 0.27 5.27
N ILE A 81 9.42 -0.94 5.79
CA ILE A 81 9.04 -2.14 5.04
C ILE A 81 7.58 -2.44 5.39
N TYR A 82 6.69 -2.42 4.39
CA TYR A 82 5.25 -2.56 4.60
C TYR A 82 4.82 -4.02 4.61
N HIS A 83 3.94 -4.37 5.53
CA HIS A 83 3.40 -5.70 5.75
C HIS A 83 1.93 -5.83 5.29
N LYS A 84 1.25 -6.93 5.68
CA LYS A 84 -0.09 -7.26 5.17
C LYS A 84 -1.19 -6.30 5.62
N ASP A 85 -1.12 -5.76 6.84
CA ASP A 85 -2.11 -4.80 7.39
C ASP A 85 -1.85 -3.35 6.93
N SER A 86 -1.27 -3.17 5.76
CA SER A 86 -1.20 -1.88 5.06
C SER A 86 -2.23 -1.83 3.94
N PHE A 87 -2.58 -0.65 3.47
CA PHE A 87 -3.53 -0.48 2.35
C PHE A 87 -3.13 -1.33 1.13
N SER A 88 -1.91 -1.15 0.65
CA SER A 88 -1.39 -1.93 -0.47
C SER A 88 -1.17 -3.41 -0.12
N GLY A 89 -0.81 -3.71 1.13
CA GLY A 89 -0.65 -5.09 1.60
C GLY A 89 -1.94 -5.89 1.49
N VAL A 90 -3.08 -5.30 1.89
CA VAL A 90 -4.41 -5.93 1.77
C VAL A 90 -4.76 -6.20 0.31
N ILE A 91 -4.53 -5.24 -0.60
CA ILE A 91 -4.83 -5.40 -2.03
C ILE A 91 -3.98 -6.50 -2.66
N LEU A 92 -2.66 -6.53 -2.37
CA LEU A 92 -1.79 -7.61 -2.83
C LEU A 92 -2.22 -8.98 -2.30
N ASN A 93 -2.66 -9.04 -1.04
CA ASN A 93 -3.18 -10.28 -0.45
C ASN A 93 -4.49 -10.72 -1.11
N GLN A 94 -5.41 -9.80 -1.42
CA GLN A 94 -6.65 -10.10 -2.15
C GLN A 94 -6.38 -10.67 -3.55
N LEU A 95 -5.37 -10.15 -4.26
CA LEU A 95 -4.92 -10.66 -5.55
C LEU A 95 -4.19 -12.01 -5.44
N GLY A 96 -3.84 -12.44 -4.23
CA GLY A 96 -3.17 -13.71 -3.96
C GLY A 96 -1.66 -13.68 -4.13
N PHE A 97 -1.03 -12.51 -4.18
CA PHE A 97 0.43 -12.43 -4.25
C PHE A 97 1.11 -12.95 -2.98
N ALA A 98 2.21 -13.68 -3.18
CA ALA A 98 3.12 -14.01 -2.10
C ALA A 98 3.86 -12.75 -1.62
N ARG A 99 4.31 -12.75 -0.36
CA ARG A 99 5.09 -11.65 0.21
C ARG A 99 6.56 -12.05 0.34
N ALA A 100 7.45 -11.07 0.24
CA ALA A 100 8.87 -11.27 0.53
C ALA A 100 9.07 -11.81 1.95
N ASP A 101 10.16 -12.55 2.16
CA ASP A 101 10.45 -13.18 3.44
C ASP A 101 10.54 -12.14 4.58
N GLY A 102 9.81 -12.39 5.67
CA GLY A 102 9.68 -11.45 6.79
C GLY A 102 8.65 -10.33 6.59
N GLN A 103 8.01 -10.22 5.42
CA GLN A 103 6.94 -9.25 5.14
C GLN A 103 5.54 -9.88 5.15
N ASP A 104 5.45 -11.20 5.26
CA ASP A 104 4.20 -11.95 5.42
C ASP A 104 3.75 -11.97 6.89
N VAL A 105 3.54 -10.77 7.44
CA VAL A 105 3.20 -10.55 8.85
C VAL A 105 1.90 -9.75 8.93
N ASP A 106 1.02 -10.14 9.88
CA ASP A 106 -0.28 -9.51 10.12
C ASP A 106 -0.14 -8.24 10.97
N ASP A 107 0.73 -7.33 10.55
CA ASP A 107 0.85 -5.99 11.08
C ASP A 107 1.04 -4.96 9.96
N PHE A 108 1.22 -3.69 10.33
CA PHE A 108 1.26 -2.58 9.37
C PHE A 108 2.60 -2.45 8.66
N ALA A 109 3.72 -2.39 9.40
CA ALA A 109 5.05 -2.16 8.83
C ALA A 109 6.15 -2.26 9.89
N GLU A 110 7.34 -2.71 9.48
CA GLU A 110 8.60 -2.43 10.17
C GLU A 110 8.96 -0.96 9.95
N ARG A 111 9.24 -0.21 11.03
CA ARG A 111 9.52 1.23 11.02
C ARG A 111 10.95 1.50 11.48
N GLY A 112 11.50 2.66 11.07
CA GLY A 112 12.87 3.03 11.45
C GLY A 112 13.90 2.06 10.90
N VAL A 113 13.67 1.55 9.69
CA VAL A 113 14.54 0.57 9.04
C VAL A 113 15.88 1.21 8.75
N THR A 114 16.97 0.55 9.15
CA THR A 114 18.34 0.97 8.86
C THR A 114 18.93 0.23 7.67
N LYS A 115 20.06 0.68 7.12
CA LYS A 115 20.66 0.09 5.92
C LYS A 115 21.07 -1.38 6.11
N GLU A 116 21.34 -1.82 7.33
CA GLU A 116 21.63 -3.23 7.64
C GLU A 116 20.43 -4.15 7.35
N ARG A 117 19.22 -3.57 7.31
CA ARG A 117 17.98 -4.28 6.99
C ARG A 117 17.65 -4.32 5.49
N ILE A 118 18.46 -3.70 4.63
CA ILE A 118 18.29 -3.77 3.17
C ILE A 118 18.08 -5.21 2.67
N PRO A 119 18.80 -6.24 3.15
CA PRO A 119 18.55 -7.61 2.70
C PRO A 119 17.11 -8.12 2.93
N ALA A 120 16.37 -7.57 3.91
CA ALA A 120 14.97 -7.91 4.14
C ALA A 120 14.00 -7.29 3.11
N MET A 121 14.50 -6.43 2.23
CA MET A 121 13.74 -5.85 1.12
C MET A 121 13.77 -6.74 -0.14
N ASP A 122 14.56 -7.82 -0.15
CA ASP A 122 14.69 -8.68 -1.32
C ASP A 122 13.42 -9.49 -1.57
N GLY A 123 13.08 -9.69 -2.83
CA GLY A 123 11.92 -10.44 -3.30
C GLY A 123 12.03 -10.75 -4.80
N ASP A 124 10.94 -11.18 -5.42
CA ASP A 124 10.89 -11.33 -6.88
C ASP A 124 10.58 -10.01 -7.58
N VAL A 125 9.81 -9.15 -6.91
CA VAL A 125 9.50 -7.77 -7.32
C VAL A 125 9.52 -6.87 -6.09
N LEU A 126 10.12 -5.69 -6.21
CA LEU A 126 10.12 -4.66 -5.19
C LEU A 126 9.42 -3.41 -5.73
N PHE A 127 8.31 -3.04 -5.10
CA PHE A 127 7.68 -1.74 -5.28
C PHE A 127 8.14 -0.80 -4.18
N TYR A 128 8.57 0.39 -4.56
CA TYR A 128 8.87 1.44 -3.57
C TYR A 128 8.15 2.72 -3.89
N PHE A 129 7.84 3.49 -2.87
CA PHE A 129 7.21 4.80 -2.98
C PHE A 129 7.87 5.79 -2.04
N THR A 130 7.91 7.04 -2.47
CA THR A 130 8.55 8.14 -1.75
C THR A 130 7.51 9.15 -1.32
N TYR A 131 7.40 9.36 0.00
CA TYR A 131 6.55 10.41 0.55
C TYR A 131 7.33 11.70 0.66
N GLU A 132 7.16 12.56 -0.34
CA GLU A 132 7.85 13.83 -0.44
C GLU A 132 6.97 14.96 0.10
N THR A 133 7.54 15.85 0.94
CA THR A 133 6.84 16.99 1.55
C THR A 133 7.22 18.33 0.93
N GLY A 134 8.02 18.32 -0.15
CA GLY A 134 8.41 19.50 -0.92
C GLY A 134 9.78 20.09 -0.55
N ASP A 135 10.50 19.45 0.39
CA ASP A 135 11.88 19.82 0.78
C ASP A 135 12.96 18.96 0.10
N ASN A 136 12.55 17.97 -0.67
CA ASN A 136 13.38 16.96 -1.34
C ASN A 136 14.21 16.04 -0.40
N GLU A 137 13.93 16.03 0.89
CA GLU A 137 14.67 15.19 1.83
C GLU A 137 14.34 13.70 1.66
N ALA A 138 13.06 13.37 1.42
CA ALA A 138 12.66 11.99 1.13
C ALA A 138 13.24 11.50 -0.19
N THR A 139 13.27 12.33 -1.23
CA THR A 139 13.87 12.02 -2.53
C THR A 139 15.37 11.77 -2.43
N LYS A 140 16.08 12.60 -1.67
CA LYS A 140 17.52 12.40 -1.41
C LYS A 140 17.77 11.07 -0.68
N LEU A 141 16.98 10.78 0.35
CA LEU A 141 17.09 9.53 1.10
C LEU A 141 16.81 8.33 0.20
N THR A 142 15.76 8.38 -0.64
CA THR A 142 15.44 7.32 -1.61
C THR A 142 16.64 7.04 -2.52
N ASN A 143 17.21 8.09 -3.11
CA ASN A 143 18.37 7.94 -4.01
C ASN A 143 19.60 7.38 -3.28
N ASP A 144 19.89 7.83 -2.05
CA ASP A 144 20.98 7.32 -1.24
C ASP A 144 20.84 5.82 -0.91
N TRP A 145 19.61 5.34 -0.75
CA TRP A 145 19.35 3.93 -0.49
C TRP A 145 19.39 3.07 -1.74
N ILE A 146 18.82 3.52 -2.86
CA ILE A 146 18.81 2.76 -4.12
C ILE A 146 20.23 2.66 -4.70
N GLU A 147 21.06 3.69 -4.51
CA GLU A 147 22.46 3.71 -4.93
C GLU A 147 23.40 2.92 -3.99
N ASP A 148 22.93 2.52 -2.81
CA ASP A 148 23.72 1.78 -1.83
C ASP A 148 24.17 0.42 -2.40
N PRO A 149 25.43 0.01 -2.19
CA PRO A 149 25.93 -1.29 -2.65
C PRO A 149 25.12 -2.49 -2.12
N LEU A 150 24.56 -2.41 -0.90
CA LEU A 150 23.69 -3.46 -0.36
C LEU A 150 22.41 -3.57 -1.16
N PHE A 151 21.77 -2.44 -1.51
CA PHE A 151 20.55 -2.42 -2.31
C PHE A 151 20.80 -2.93 -3.73
N LYS A 152 21.89 -2.46 -4.38
CA LYS A 152 22.29 -2.94 -5.71
C LYS A 152 22.63 -4.44 -5.74
N ASN A 153 23.00 -5.01 -4.59
CA ASN A 153 23.31 -6.42 -4.45
C ASN A 153 22.09 -7.33 -4.25
N LEU A 154 20.90 -6.79 -3.98
CA LEU A 154 19.67 -7.57 -3.89
C LEU A 154 19.41 -8.31 -5.21
N ASN A 155 18.82 -9.50 -5.12
CA ASN A 155 18.43 -10.27 -6.32
C ASN A 155 17.42 -9.51 -7.15
N VAL A 156 16.45 -8.87 -6.51
CA VAL A 156 15.43 -8.04 -7.17
C VAL A 156 16.04 -6.85 -7.93
N SER A 157 17.10 -6.23 -7.40
CA SER A 157 17.81 -5.15 -8.08
C SER A 157 18.60 -5.65 -9.29
N LYS A 158 19.31 -6.78 -9.15
CA LYS A 158 20.07 -7.41 -10.24
C LYS A 158 19.19 -7.90 -11.38
N SER A 159 17.98 -8.33 -11.08
CA SER A 159 17.00 -8.77 -12.08
C SER A 159 16.23 -7.61 -12.73
N GLY A 160 16.43 -6.37 -12.27
CA GLY A 160 15.74 -5.19 -12.80
C GLY A 160 14.24 -5.12 -12.43
N ASN A 161 13.82 -5.82 -11.38
CA ASN A 161 12.43 -5.89 -10.93
C ASN A 161 12.13 -4.91 -9.78
N VAL A 162 12.83 -3.79 -9.73
CA VAL A 162 12.57 -2.68 -8.81
C VAL A 162 11.77 -1.61 -9.54
N SER A 163 10.61 -1.22 -8.99
CA SER A 163 9.72 -0.25 -9.62
C SER A 163 9.28 0.80 -8.61
N GLN A 164 9.39 2.07 -9.01
CA GLN A 164 8.78 3.16 -8.25
C GLN A 164 7.30 3.24 -8.57
N VAL A 165 6.48 3.43 -7.54
CA VAL A 165 5.03 3.64 -7.64
C VAL A 165 4.62 4.91 -6.89
N ASP A 166 3.42 5.39 -7.14
CA ASP A 166 2.92 6.63 -6.53
C ASP A 166 2.51 6.40 -5.06
N ASP A 167 3.07 7.19 -4.14
CA ASP A 167 2.76 7.11 -2.70
C ASP A 167 1.29 7.41 -2.40
N ILE A 168 0.67 8.31 -3.16
CA ILE A 168 -0.72 8.68 -2.94
C ILE A 168 -1.63 7.49 -3.27
N ILE A 169 -1.40 6.85 -4.41
CA ILE A 169 -2.17 5.70 -4.87
C ILE A 169 -1.95 4.48 -3.97
N TRP A 170 -0.68 4.16 -3.67
CA TRP A 170 -0.33 2.90 -3.00
C TRP A 170 -0.46 2.94 -1.48
N ASN A 171 -0.57 4.14 -0.87
CA ASN A 171 -0.61 4.24 0.59
C ASN A 171 -1.43 5.42 1.14
N THR A 172 -1.19 6.66 0.68
CA THR A 172 -1.66 7.83 1.43
C THR A 172 -3.16 8.13 1.24
N ALA A 173 -3.70 7.98 0.03
CA ALA A 173 -5.10 8.29 -0.25
C ALA A 173 -6.05 7.28 0.39
N GLY A 174 -5.75 5.98 0.28
CA GLY A 174 -6.66 4.93 0.74
C GLY A 174 -8.00 4.91 -0.03
N GLY A 175 -8.85 3.96 0.31
CA GLY A 175 -10.20 3.87 -0.23
C GLY A 175 -10.30 3.36 -1.67
N VAL A 176 -11.54 3.20 -2.15
CA VAL A 176 -11.86 2.45 -3.38
C VAL A 176 -11.29 3.05 -4.65
N LEU A 177 -11.15 4.38 -4.74
CA LEU A 177 -10.57 5.02 -5.92
C LEU A 177 -9.07 4.71 -6.03
N ALA A 178 -8.32 4.88 -4.94
CA ALA A 178 -6.91 4.54 -4.90
C ALA A 178 -6.68 3.03 -5.11
N ALA A 179 -7.56 2.18 -4.56
CA ALA A 179 -7.50 0.74 -4.76
C ALA A 179 -7.63 0.37 -6.25
N ASN A 180 -8.57 0.96 -6.99
CA ASN A 180 -8.70 0.73 -8.42
C ASN A 180 -7.51 1.23 -9.22
N LEU A 181 -6.94 2.39 -8.89
CA LEU A 181 -5.73 2.90 -9.54
C LEU A 181 -4.51 2.00 -9.26
N MET A 182 -4.40 1.46 -8.05
CA MET A 182 -3.36 0.48 -7.73
C MET A 182 -3.53 -0.82 -8.54
N LEU A 183 -4.78 -1.26 -8.80
CA LEU A 183 -5.04 -2.39 -9.70
C LEU A 183 -4.60 -2.06 -11.14
N ASP A 184 -4.82 -0.83 -11.64
CA ASP A 184 -4.33 -0.40 -12.96
C ASP A 184 -2.79 -0.50 -13.04
N ASP A 185 -2.08 -0.05 -11.99
CA ASP A 185 -0.62 -0.13 -11.92
C ASP A 185 -0.12 -1.60 -11.92
N ILE A 186 -0.80 -2.48 -11.17
CA ILE A 186 -0.46 -3.92 -11.12
C ILE A 186 -0.72 -4.59 -12.46
N GLU A 187 -1.85 -4.31 -13.10
CA GLU A 187 -2.20 -4.79 -14.43
C GLU A 187 -1.13 -4.38 -15.46
N ALA A 188 -0.77 -3.10 -15.47
CA ALA A 188 0.26 -2.56 -16.35
C ALA A 188 1.63 -3.23 -16.12
N TYR A 189 1.97 -3.53 -14.88
CA TYR A 189 3.26 -4.14 -14.54
C TYR A 189 3.33 -5.63 -14.92
N PHE A 190 2.27 -6.41 -14.69
CA PHE A 190 2.31 -7.87 -14.81
C PHE A 190 1.66 -8.42 -16.07
N LEU A 191 0.68 -7.73 -16.68
CA LEU A 191 -0.12 -8.25 -17.78
C LEU A 191 0.14 -7.58 -19.12
N THR A 192 0.81 -6.41 -19.15
CA THR A 192 1.07 -5.69 -20.43
C THR A 192 2.51 -5.81 -20.92
N LYS A 193 3.35 -6.64 -20.29
CA LYS A 193 4.74 -6.89 -20.72
C LYS A 193 4.84 -8.11 -21.63
#